data_7fa92313c442d994cfd6f8d513719dfb
#
_entry.id   7fa92313c442d994cfd6f8d513719dfb
#
_cell.length_a   1.000
_cell.length_b   1.000
_cell.length_c   1.000
_cell.angle_alpha   90.00
_cell.angle_beta   90.00
_cell.angle_gamma   90.00
#
_symmetry.space_group_name_H-M   'P 1'
#
loop_
_entity.id
_entity.type
_entity.pdbx_description
1 polymer ?
#
loop_
_entity_poly.entity_id
_entity_poly.type
_entity_poly.pdbx_seq_one_letter_code
_entity_poly.pdbx_strand_id
1 'polypeptide(L)'
;MLEQLKKSWFSNVRGDILAGITVALALIPESISFSLMVGVGPMVGLYASFCIAVIISIVGGRPGMISAATGAMALLMVSLVKDHGMEYLFAATILAGVLQYIMGVLKLGQLIQFVPQSVMLGFVNALGILIFTTQLVHFVGASWVMYALVALTLVIIYTLPKFTKIIPSPLAAIIIVSIIAVAIGADLKTVGDRGLIESTLPLFHIPDTLFSLHTLWIILPYSFSLSIVGILESLLTASVLDEMTDTTSNKNKEVRGQGIANIVTGFFGGMAGCALIGQSVINVKSGGRTRLSTLVAGLFLLFLIMALSDVVNKIPMAALVGVMIMVSISTFDWKSVFHIHKVPRTDALIMIVTVVIVLITHDLSKGVFAGVVLSAFVFVGKMAKIRVSTAAESTKARTYQVTGQLFFGTTSRFVTLFNYKDDPSHVTIDFSGSHVWDQSAVTAISKVKSKYEQLDKQVSFTGLNEESKLIIRHLGLSSSGGH
;
A
#
# COMPACT_ATOMS: atom_id res chain seq x y z
N MET A 1 -16.70 -27.93 -5.09
CA MET A 1 -16.95 -26.84 -4.13
C MET A 1 -16.61 -27.23 -2.68
N LEU A 2 -17.16 -28.34 -2.14
CA LEU A 2 -16.87 -28.81 -0.76
C LEU A 2 -15.39 -29.17 -0.54
N GLU A 3 -14.72 -29.83 -1.47
CA GLU A 3 -13.28 -30.14 -1.37
C GLU A 3 -12.39 -28.89 -1.38
N GLN A 4 -12.71 -27.90 -2.21
CA GLN A 4 -12.00 -26.64 -2.22
C GLN A 4 -12.19 -25.85 -0.91
N LEU A 5 -13.40 -25.86 -0.34
CA LEU A 5 -13.66 -25.29 0.98
C LEU A 5 -12.85 -26.02 2.06
N LYS A 6 -12.88 -27.36 2.06
CA LYS A 6 -12.10 -28.16 3.01
C LYS A 6 -10.61 -27.88 2.90
N LYS A 7 -10.08 -27.75 1.69
CA LYS A 7 -8.67 -27.41 1.45
C LYS A 7 -8.31 -25.99 1.91
N SER A 8 -9.19 -25.00 1.70
CA SER A 8 -8.95 -23.61 2.08
C SER A 8 -9.08 -23.32 3.57
N TRP A 9 -9.72 -24.22 4.34
CA TRP A 9 -9.98 -24.02 5.78
C TRP A 9 -9.27 -25.03 6.68
N PHE A 10 -9.17 -26.29 6.29
CA PHE A 10 -8.81 -27.38 7.20
C PHE A 10 -7.63 -28.23 6.72
N SER A 11 -6.83 -27.73 5.75
CA SER A 11 -5.67 -28.50 5.28
C SER A 11 -4.50 -28.53 6.28
N ASN A 12 -4.46 -27.62 7.28
CA ASN A 12 -3.38 -27.53 8.25
C ASN A 12 -3.87 -27.08 9.63
N VAL A 13 -4.88 -27.74 10.18
CA VAL A 13 -5.60 -27.30 11.38
C VAL A 13 -4.67 -27.00 12.57
N ARG A 14 -3.74 -27.91 12.88
CA ARG A 14 -2.82 -27.73 14.03
C ARG A 14 -1.90 -26.52 13.83
N GLY A 15 -1.30 -26.38 12.66
CA GLY A 15 -0.42 -25.26 12.36
C GLY A 15 -1.19 -23.93 12.35
N ASP A 16 -2.40 -23.94 11.79
CA ASP A 16 -3.25 -22.73 11.73
C ASP A 16 -3.71 -22.26 13.11
N ILE A 17 -4.09 -23.17 14.01
CA ILE A 17 -4.47 -22.82 15.38
C ILE A 17 -3.29 -22.21 16.14
N LEU A 18 -2.12 -22.85 16.12
CA LEU A 18 -0.94 -22.34 16.82
C LEU A 18 -0.46 -21.00 16.26
N ALA A 19 -0.45 -20.87 14.93
CA ALA A 19 -0.10 -19.61 14.28
C ALA A 19 -1.10 -18.50 14.62
N GLY A 20 -2.40 -18.79 14.57
CA GLY A 20 -3.45 -17.83 14.92
C GLY A 20 -3.33 -17.33 16.36
N ILE A 21 -3.09 -18.22 17.33
CA ILE A 21 -2.84 -17.86 18.73
C ILE A 21 -1.61 -16.94 18.84
N THR A 22 -0.51 -17.29 18.18
CA THR A 22 0.72 -16.48 18.18
C THR A 22 0.47 -15.07 17.65
N VAL A 23 -0.28 -14.96 16.57
CA VAL A 23 -0.63 -13.67 15.96
C VAL A 23 -1.56 -12.86 16.85
N ALA A 24 -2.58 -13.48 17.47
CA ALA A 24 -3.50 -12.79 18.38
C ALA A 24 -2.76 -12.12 19.55
N LEU A 25 -1.79 -12.82 20.13
CA LEU A 25 -0.96 -12.28 21.20
C LEU A 25 -0.12 -11.07 20.75
N ALA A 26 0.35 -11.08 19.50
CA ALA A 26 1.12 -9.96 18.94
C ALA A 26 0.21 -8.78 18.54
N LEU A 27 -1.05 -9.02 18.18
CA LEU A 27 -2.01 -7.98 17.78
C LEU A 27 -2.46 -7.07 18.92
N ILE A 28 -2.52 -7.58 20.17
CA ILE A 28 -3.00 -6.80 21.32
C ILE A 28 -2.24 -5.47 21.47
N PRO A 29 -0.91 -5.48 21.65
CA PRO A 29 -0.17 -4.25 21.88
C PRO A 29 -0.22 -3.29 20.68
N GLU A 30 -0.22 -3.81 19.46
CA GLU A 30 -0.30 -3.00 18.25
C GLU A 30 -1.68 -2.32 18.13
N SER A 31 -2.76 -3.08 18.30
CA SER A 31 -4.13 -2.56 18.22
C SER A 31 -4.39 -1.46 19.26
N ILE A 32 -3.92 -1.66 20.49
CA ILE A 32 -3.99 -0.65 21.55
C ILE A 32 -3.19 0.59 21.16
N SER A 33 -1.95 0.40 20.72
CA SER A 33 -1.06 1.52 20.39
C SER A 33 -1.59 2.35 19.22
N PHE A 34 -2.16 1.71 18.19
CA PHE A 34 -2.73 2.42 17.05
C PHE A 34 -4.00 3.20 17.43
N SER A 35 -4.87 2.67 18.27
CA SER A 35 -6.03 3.43 18.76
C SER A 35 -5.62 4.62 19.63
N LEU A 36 -4.65 4.45 20.51
CA LEU A 36 -4.10 5.54 21.34
C LEU A 36 -3.41 6.62 20.46
N MET A 37 -2.75 6.22 19.37
CA MET A 37 -2.17 7.14 18.38
C MET A 37 -3.24 8.02 17.73
N VAL A 38 -4.40 7.47 17.42
CA VAL A 38 -5.55 8.23 16.89
C VAL A 38 -6.15 9.17 17.92
N GLY A 39 -5.93 8.91 19.21
CA GLY A 39 -6.52 9.67 20.31
C GLY A 39 -7.86 9.09 20.79
N VAL A 40 -8.13 7.83 20.50
CA VAL A 40 -9.32 7.08 20.96
C VAL A 40 -8.95 6.02 21.98
N GLY A 41 -9.96 5.50 22.69
CA GLY A 41 -9.75 4.44 23.68
C GLY A 41 -9.22 3.15 23.04
N PRO A 42 -8.50 2.30 23.82
CA PRO A 42 -7.88 1.07 23.34
C PRO A 42 -8.88 0.06 22.77
N MET A 43 -10.12 0.07 23.22
CA MET A 43 -11.18 -0.83 22.75
C MET A 43 -11.49 -0.63 21.27
N VAL A 44 -11.40 0.59 20.75
CA VAL A 44 -11.67 0.89 19.32
C VAL A 44 -10.71 0.13 18.39
N GLY A 45 -9.43 0.07 18.74
CA GLY A 45 -8.43 -0.70 17.98
C GLY A 45 -8.56 -2.21 18.16
N LEU A 46 -8.90 -2.65 19.37
CA LEU A 46 -9.10 -4.06 19.66
C LEU A 46 -10.34 -4.63 18.95
N TYR A 47 -11.46 -3.91 18.98
CA TYR A 47 -12.66 -4.27 18.24
C TYR A 47 -12.43 -4.26 16.72
N ALA A 48 -11.69 -3.25 16.22
CA ALA A 48 -11.31 -3.22 14.82
C ALA A 48 -10.53 -4.47 14.42
N SER A 49 -9.50 -4.83 15.20
CA SER A 49 -8.66 -5.99 14.91
C SER A 49 -9.44 -7.30 14.95
N PHE A 50 -10.35 -7.46 15.93
CA PHE A 50 -11.24 -8.60 16.00
C PHE A 50 -12.17 -8.68 14.78
N CYS A 51 -12.96 -7.62 14.52
CA CYS A 51 -13.94 -7.60 13.44
C CYS A 51 -13.29 -7.84 12.08
N ILE A 52 -12.20 -7.13 11.79
CA ILE A 52 -11.50 -7.24 10.51
C ILE A 52 -10.94 -8.66 10.33
N ALA A 53 -10.24 -9.22 11.33
CA ALA A 53 -9.66 -10.55 11.23
C ALA A 53 -10.72 -11.63 11.00
N VAL A 54 -11.84 -11.58 11.72
CA VAL A 54 -12.93 -12.54 11.56
C VAL A 54 -13.58 -12.41 10.18
N ILE A 55 -13.94 -11.21 9.75
CA ILE A 55 -14.62 -10.99 8.47
C ILE A 55 -13.71 -11.35 7.30
N ILE A 56 -12.45 -10.90 7.32
CA ILE A 56 -11.51 -11.15 6.22
C ILE A 56 -11.17 -12.63 6.09
N SER A 57 -11.19 -13.40 7.17
CA SER A 57 -11.00 -14.85 7.12
C SER A 57 -12.05 -15.54 6.24
N ILE A 58 -13.28 -15.00 6.20
CA ILE A 58 -14.40 -15.54 5.45
C ILE A 58 -14.40 -15.00 4.01
N VAL A 59 -14.35 -13.67 3.85
CA VAL A 59 -14.59 -13.01 2.56
C VAL A 59 -13.31 -12.65 1.79
N GLY A 60 -12.14 -12.64 2.45
CA GLY A 60 -10.87 -12.25 1.86
C GLY A 60 -10.43 -13.08 0.67
N GLY A 61 -9.55 -12.53 -0.14
CA GLY A 61 -8.97 -13.12 -1.34
C GLY A 61 -7.67 -13.89 -1.11
N ARG A 62 -7.01 -13.67 0.07
CA ARG A 62 -5.72 -14.28 0.43
C ARG A 62 -5.83 -15.05 1.75
N PRO A 63 -5.88 -16.41 1.72
CA PRO A 63 -5.83 -17.24 2.93
C PRO A 63 -4.54 -17.02 3.73
N GLY A 64 -4.64 -17.06 5.06
CA GLY A 64 -3.49 -16.90 5.96
C GLY A 64 -2.94 -15.47 6.06
N MET A 65 -3.53 -14.49 5.39
CA MET A 65 -3.20 -13.08 5.56
C MET A 65 -3.92 -12.51 6.79
N ILE A 66 -3.21 -11.72 7.57
CA ILE A 66 -3.75 -11.09 8.78
C ILE A 66 -4.08 -9.62 8.47
N SER A 67 -5.32 -9.26 8.74
CA SER A 67 -5.79 -7.86 8.68
C SER A 67 -6.35 -7.45 10.03
N ALA A 68 -6.05 -6.21 10.43
CA ALA A 68 -6.45 -5.65 11.73
C ALA A 68 -6.37 -4.12 11.69
N ALA A 69 -6.49 -3.44 12.83
CA ALA A 69 -6.12 -2.03 12.95
C ALA A 69 -4.63 -1.86 12.59
N THR A 70 -4.29 -0.83 11.80
CA THR A 70 -2.92 -0.60 11.32
C THR A 70 -2.46 0.84 11.56
N GLY A 71 -1.13 1.03 11.66
CA GLY A 71 -0.53 2.34 11.85
C GLY A 71 -0.79 3.28 10.66
N ALA A 72 -0.80 2.77 9.44
CA ALA A 72 -1.08 3.55 8.24
C ALA A 72 -2.49 4.15 8.27
N MET A 73 -3.49 3.34 8.66
CA MET A 73 -4.86 3.80 8.82
C MET A 73 -5.01 4.75 10.02
N ALA A 74 -4.36 4.43 11.14
CA ALA A 74 -4.38 5.26 12.34
C ALA A 74 -3.92 6.69 12.06
N LEU A 75 -2.78 6.85 11.39
CA LEU A 75 -2.21 8.18 11.07
C LEU A 75 -3.16 9.06 10.26
N LEU A 76 -3.94 8.49 9.34
CA LEU A 76 -4.90 9.22 8.52
C LEU A 76 -6.13 9.69 9.32
N MET A 77 -6.41 9.07 10.48
CA MET A 77 -7.58 9.37 11.30
C MET A 77 -7.30 10.34 12.44
N VAL A 78 -6.03 10.65 12.74
CA VAL A 78 -5.64 11.52 13.88
C VAL A 78 -6.32 12.89 13.82
N SER A 79 -6.24 13.58 12.69
CA SER A 79 -6.85 14.90 12.52
C SER A 79 -8.39 14.83 12.53
N LEU A 80 -8.96 13.81 11.90
CA LEU A 80 -10.41 13.62 11.89
C LEU A 80 -10.97 13.47 13.31
N VAL A 81 -10.35 12.65 14.14
CA VAL A 81 -10.80 12.44 15.52
C VAL A 81 -10.58 13.68 16.38
N LYS A 82 -9.43 14.34 16.22
CA LYS A 82 -9.10 15.55 16.96
C LYS A 82 -10.11 16.68 16.70
N ASP A 83 -10.53 16.86 15.45
CA ASP A 83 -11.35 17.97 15.01
C ASP A 83 -12.86 17.66 15.10
N HIS A 84 -13.26 16.40 14.95
CA HIS A 84 -14.67 16.01 14.80
C HIS A 84 -15.14 14.89 15.76
N GLY A 85 -14.20 14.17 16.39
CA GLY A 85 -14.52 13.13 17.37
C GLY A 85 -14.73 11.72 16.80
N MET A 86 -15.13 10.81 17.67
CA MET A 86 -15.18 9.36 17.41
C MET A 86 -16.27 8.94 16.43
N GLU A 87 -17.43 9.58 16.45
CA GLU A 87 -18.54 9.26 15.53
C GLU A 87 -18.15 9.45 14.06
N TYR A 88 -17.36 10.49 13.77
CA TYR A 88 -16.83 10.75 12.44
C TYR A 88 -15.79 9.68 12.02
N LEU A 89 -15.03 9.13 12.96
CA LEU A 89 -14.11 8.02 12.70
C LEU A 89 -14.88 6.78 12.24
N PHE A 90 -15.95 6.41 12.95
CA PHE A 90 -16.76 5.25 12.58
C PHE A 90 -17.44 5.45 11.23
N ALA A 91 -18.02 6.63 11.01
CA ALA A 91 -18.64 6.99 9.72
C ALA A 91 -17.60 6.95 8.57
N ALA A 92 -16.39 7.48 8.79
CA ALA A 92 -15.32 7.44 7.81
C ALA A 92 -14.84 6.01 7.53
N THR A 93 -14.80 5.15 8.55
CA THR A 93 -14.46 3.72 8.42
C THR A 93 -15.48 2.99 7.53
N ILE A 94 -16.78 3.24 7.76
CA ILE A 94 -17.85 2.66 6.94
C ILE A 94 -17.74 3.14 5.50
N LEU A 95 -17.61 4.46 5.28
CA LEU A 95 -17.49 5.00 3.93
C LEU A 95 -16.22 4.51 3.21
N ALA A 96 -15.09 4.43 3.91
CA ALA A 96 -13.87 3.85 3.36
C ALA A 96 -14.10 2.39 2.91
N GLY A 97 -14.79 1.59 3.72
CA GLY A 97 -15.16 0.23 3.37
C GLY A 97 -16.07 0.15 2.13
N VAL A 98 -17.06 1.05 2.00
CA VAL A 98 -17.91 1.14 0.80
C VAL A 98 -17.08 1.48 -0.44
N LEU A 99 -16.19 2.46 -0.35
CA LEU A 99 -15.30 2.83 -1.45
C LEU A 99 -14.38 1.66 -1.86
N GLN A 100 -13.77 0.97 -0.90
CA GLN A 100 -12.95 -0.22 -1.16
C GLN A 100 -13.76 -1.32 -1.84
N TYR A 101 -14.99 -1.59 -1.38
CA TYR A 101 -15.86 -2.58 -2.00
C TYR A 101 -16.16 -2.24 -3.46
N ILE A 102 -16.53 -0.98 -3.74
CA ILE A 102 -16.77 -0.48 -5.11
C ILE A 102 -15.50 -0.63 -5.96
N MET A 103 -14.34 -0.21 -5.45
CA MET A 103 -13.06 -0.36 -6.16
C MET A 103 -12.75 -1.83 -6.47
N GLY A 104 -13.07 -2.74 -5.55
CA GLY A 104 -12.90 -4.18 -5.77
C GLY A 104 -13.85 -4.76 -6.83
N VAL A 105 -15.10 -4.24 -6.91
CA VAL A 105 -16.07 -4.61 -7.97
C VAL A 105 -15.61 -4.06 -9.33
N LEU A 106 -15.10 -2.85 -9.38
CA LEU A 106 -14.52 -2.23 -10.57
C LEU A 106 -13.17 -2.85 -10.97
N LYS A 107 -12.69 -3.88 -10.25
CA LYS A 107 -11.43 -4.60 -10.50
C LYS A 107 -10.18 -3.71 -10.38
N LEU A 108 -10.25 -2.62 -9.61
CA LEU A 108 -9.13 -1.70 -9.41
C LEU A 108 -7.98 -2.32 -8.58
N GLY A 109 -8.21 -3.48 -7.94
CA GLY A 109 -7.13 -4.25 -7.30
C GLY A 109 -6.00 -4.66 -8.25
N GLN A 110 -6.26 -4.67 -9.56
CA GLN A 110 -5.22 -4.92 -10.56
C GLN A 110 -4.33 -3.68 -10.81
N LEU A 111 -4.79 -2.49 -10.44
CA LEU A 111 -4.03 -1.26 -10.64
C LEU A 111 -2.77 -1.16 -9.78
N ILE A 112 -2.64 -2.01 -8.74
CA ILE A 112 -1.42 -2.08 -7.92
C ILE A 112 -0.16 -2.34 -8.77
N GLN A 113 -0.29 -3.05 -9.89
CA GLN A 113 0.80 -3.31 -10.82
C GLN A 113 1.38 -2.04 -11.45
N PHE A 114 0.62 -0.94 -11.45
CA PHE A 114 1.06 0.37 -11.97
C PHE A 114 1.71 1.25 -10.91
N VAL A 115 1.71 0.82 -9.64
CA VAL A 115 2.41 1.53 -8.57
C VAL A 115 3.87 1.08 -8.57
N PRO A 116 4.82 1.96 -8.88
CA PRO A 116 6.22 1.58 -8.95
C PRO A 116 6.79 1.21 -7.58
N GLN A 117 7.76 0.32 -7.57
CA GLN A 117 8.44 -0.10 -6.34
C GLN A 117 9.06 1.07 -5.56
N SER A 118 9.56 2.09 -6.27
CA SER A 118 10.12 3.30 -5.65
C SER A 118 9.11 4.09 -4.82
N VAL A 119 7.84 4.17 -5.28
CA VAL A 119 6.74 4.78 -4.52
C VAL A 119 6.40 3.95 -3.29
N MET A 120 6.36 2.62 -3.45
CA MET A 120 6.06 1.69 -2.36
C MET A 120 7.12 1.73 -1.25
N LEU A 121 8.40 1.77 -1.62
CA LEU A 121 9.51 1.94 -0.68
C LEU A 121 9.43 3.32 0.02
N GLY A 122 9.11 4.37 -0.72
CA GLY A 122 8.87 5.69 -0.15
C GLY A 122 7.74 5.71 0.87
N PHE A 123 6.61 5.06 0.55
CA PHE A 123 5.46 4.91 1.44
C PHE A 123 5.83 4.19 2.74
N VAL A 124 6.47 3.01 2.65
CA VAL A 124 6.84 2.20 3.82
C VAL A 124 7.86 2.93 4.71
N ASN A 125 8.84 3.61 4.11
CA ASN A 125 9.82 4.40 4.86
C ASN A 125 9.19 5.60 5.56
N ALA A 126 8.31 6.32 4.88
CA ALA A 126 7.56 7.42 5.49
C ALA A 126 6.68 6.95 6.65
N LEU A 127 5.99 5.82 6.48
CA LEU A 127 5.17 5.20 7.53
C LEU A 127 6.02 4.88 8.77
N GLY A 128 7.18 4.25 8.59
CA GLY A 128 8.10 3.96 9.70
C GLY A 128 8.53 5.23 10.43
N ILE A 129 8.90 6.29 9.72
CA ILE A 129 9.28 7.57 10.32
C ILE A 129 8.10 8.20 11.08
N LEU A 130 6.90 8.22 10.49
CA LEU A 130 5.71 8.80 11.15
C LEU A 130 5.36 8.03 12.43
N ILE A 131 5.36 6.70 12.41
CA ILE A 131 5.13 5.89 13.62
C ILE A 131 6.15 6.25 14.70
N PHE A 132 7.43 6.37 14.35
CA PHE A 132 8.47 6.75 15.30
C PHE A 132 8.23 8.14 15.90
N THR A 133 7.94 9.13 15.06
CA THR A 133 7.75 10.52 15.52
C THR A 133 6.55 10.65 16.47
N THR A 134 5.48 9.87 16.27
CA THR A 134 4.34 9.85 17.20
C THR A 134 4.71 9.34 18.59
N GLN A 135 5.74 8.50 18.71
CA GLN A 135 6.19 8.01 20.01
C GLN A 135 6.99 9.05 20.80
N LEU A 136 7.60 10.02 20.13
CA LEU A 136 8.42 11.04 20.78
C LEU A 136 7.63 11.91 21.76
N VAL A 137 6.33 12.08 21.54
CA VAL A 137 5.45 12.83 22.46
C VAL A 137 5.42 12.23 23.86
N HIS A 138 5.59 10.90 23.99
CA HIS A 138 5.58 10.22 25.29
C HIS A 138 6.86 10.47 26.12
N PHE A 139 7.91 11.01 25.49
CA PHE A 139 9.16 11.34 26.17
C PHE A 139 9.21 12.78 26.69
N VAL A 140 8.29 13.65 26.25
CA VAL A 140 8.25 15.06 26.68
C VAL A 140 7.82 15.12 28.17
N GLY A 141 8.72 15.59 29.03
CA GLY A 141 8.48 15.66 30.46
C GLY A 141 8.46 14.31 31.20
N ALA A 142 8.91 13.23 30.53
CA ALA A 142 8.92 11.90 31.11
C ALA A 142 10.04 11.75 32.14
N SER A 143 9.81 10.88 33.15
CA SER A 143 10.81 10.52 34.15
C SER A 143 11.91 9.64 33.52
N TRP A 144 13.10 9.60 34.16
CA TRP A 144 14.17 8.70 33.71
C TRP A 144 13.75 7.23 33.72
N VAL A 145 12.81 6.84 34.59
CA VAL A 145 12.23 5.50 34.64
C VAL A 145 11.53 5.13 33.34
N MET A 146 10.84 6.08 32.70
CA MET A 146 10.23 5.88 31.38
C MET A 146 11.28 5.49 30.33
N TYR A 147 12.37 6.24 30.25
CA TYR A 147 13.48 5.96 29.31
C TYR A 147 14.12 4.60 29.57
N ALA A 148 14.37 4.27 30.86
CA ALA A 148 14.98 3.00 31.26
C ALA A 148 14.09 1.81 30.87
N LEU A 149 12.78 1.90 31.11
CA LEU A 149 11.84 0.82 30.78
C LEU A 149 11.61 0.68 29.26
N VAL A 150 11.59 1.78 28.51
CA VAL A 150 11.56 1.71 27.03
C VAL A 150 12.83 1.03 26.50
N ALA A 151 14.01 1.43 26.99
CA ALA A 151 15.27 0.79 26.62
C ALA A 151 15.28 -0.70 26.96
N LEU A 152 14.81 -1.07 28.16
CA LEU A 152 14.68 -2.46 28.59
C LEU A 152 13.73 -3.25 27.66
N THR A 153 12.59 -2.65 27.29
CA THR A 153 11.64 -3.25 26.35
C THR A 153 12.33 -3.59 25.03
N LEU A 154 13.07 -2.64 24.45
CA LEU A 154 13.82 -2.85 23.22
C LEU A 154 14.91 -3.93 23.38
N VAL A 155 15.66 -3.91 24.47
CA VAL A 155 16.67 -4.94 24.76
C VAL A 155 16.03 -6.33 24.78
N ILE A 156 14.91 -6.50 25.48
CA ILE A 156 14.22 -7.79 25.54
C ILE A 156 13.75 -8.20 24.14
N ILE A 157 13.13 -7.29 23.40
CA ILE A 157 12.60 -7.58 22.04
C ILE A 157 13.70 -8.08 21.10
N TYR A 158 14.88 -7.48 21.12
CA TYR A 158 15.98 -7.84 20.21
C TYR A 158 16.86 -8.98 20.72
N THR A 159 16.89 -9.25 22.02
CA THR A 159 17.73 -10.33 22.59
C THR A 159 16.98 -11.64 22.74
N LEU A 160 15.71 -11.62 23.15
CA LEU A 160 14.92 -12.82 23.42
C LEU A 160 14.84 -13.79 22.21
N PRO A 161 14.70 -13.34 20.96
CA PRO A 161 14.64 -14.26 19.80
C PRO A 161 15.92 -15.06 19.57
N LYS A 162 17.06 -14.66 20.20
CA LYS A 162 18.32 -15.41 20.15
C LYS A 162 18.28 -16.65 21.06
N PHE A 163 17.44 -16.61 22.10
CA PHE A 163 17.33 -17.69 23.10
C PHE A 163 16.08 -18.55 22.88
N THR A 164 14.95 -17.94 22.51
CA THR A 164 13.70 -18.67 22.26
C THR A 164 12.88 -18.00 21.16
N LYS A 165 12.21 -18.81 20.36
CA LYS A 165 11.27 -18.37 19.32
C LYS A 165 9.83 -18.80 19.62
N ILE A 166 9.60 -19.41 20.79
CA ILE A 166 8.30 -19.94 21.18
C ILE A 166 7.34 -18.83 21.55
N ILE A 167 7.84 -17.79 22.26
CA ILE A 167 7.05 -16.66 22.72
C ILE A 167 7.37 -15.45 21.85
N PRO A 168 6.34 -14.73 21.32
CA PRO A 168 6.57 -13.46 20.65
C PRO A 168 7.32 -12.47 21.54
N SER A 169 8.47 -11.97 21.07
CA SER A 169 9.32 -11.12 21.91
C SER A 169 8.66 -9.82 22.38
N PRO A 170 7.76 -9.16 21.61
CA PRO A 170 7.02 -8.00 22.11
C PRO A 170 6.12 -8.34 23.31
N LEU A 171 5.45 -9.49 23.27
CA LEU A 171 4.60 -9.94 24.38
C LEU A 171 5.43 -10.20 25.64
N ALA A 172 6.53 -10.94 25.51
CA ALA A 172 7.42 -11.20 26.64
C ALA A 172 7.98 -9.91 27.23
N ALA A 173 8.37 -8.94 26.39
CA ALA A 173 8.85 -7.64 26.83
C ALA A 173 7.78 -6.88 27.62
N ILE A 174 6.54 -6.86 27.15
CA ILE A 174 5.42 -6.22 27.85
C ILE A 174 5.23 -6.86 29.22
N ILE A 175 5.17 -8.19 29.31
CA ILE A 175 4.97 -8.90 30.59
C ILE A 175 6.10 -8.59 31.59
N ILE A 176 7.35 -8.73 31.14
CA ILE A 176 8.52 -8.50 32.01
C ILE A 176 8.58 -7.05 32.46
N VAL A 177 8.41 -6.09 31.55
CA VAL A 177 8.47 -4.67 31.90
C VAL A 177 7.30 -4.26 32.79
N SER A 178 6.10 -4.84 32.59
CA SER A 178 4.95 -4.60 33.47
C SER A 178 5.21 -5.12 34.87
N ILE A 179 5.77 -6.32 35.04
CA ILE A 179 6.14 -6.87 36.33
C ILE A 179 7.18 -5.97 37.03
N ILE A 180 8.20 -5.55 36.31
CA ILE A 180 9.25 -4.66 36.84
C ILE A 180 8.66 -3.32 37.26
N ALA A 181 7.83 -2.68 36.42
CA ALA A 181 7.21 -1.40 36.70
C ALA A 181 6.37 -1.44 37.99
N VAL A 182 5.60 -2.52 38.19
CA VAL A 182 4.82 -2.75 39.41
C VAL A 182 5.73 -3.00 40.59
N ALA A 183 6.78 -3.82 40.47
CA ALA A 183 7.70 -4.16 41.55
C ALA A 183 8.49 -2.96 42.07
N ILE A 184 8.86 -2.01 41.20
CA ILE A 184 9.57 -0.78 41.61
C ILE A 184 8.63 0.35 42.02
N GLY A 185 7.31 0.13 41.98
CA GLY A 185 6.31 1.17 42.26
C GLY A 185 6.41 2.37 41.31
N ALA A 186 6.70 2.13 40.04
CA ALA A 186 6.89 3.21 39.05
C ALA A 186 5.59 4.00 38.87
N ASP A 187 5.65 5.32 39.10
CA ASP A 187 4.55 6.23 38.81
C ASP A 187 4.56 6.56 37.29
N LEU A 188 4.00 5.63 36.52
CA LEU A 188 3.89 5.72 35.06
C LEU A 188 2.44 5.54 34.64
N LYS A 189 2.05 6.29 33.61
CA LYS A 189 0.75 6.10 32.96
C LYS A 189 0.64 4.67 32.42
N THR A 190 -0.52 4.07 32.63
CA THR A 190 -0.89 2.76 32.14
C THR A 190 -1.86 2.86 30.98
N VAL A 191 -2.17 1.74 30.33
CA VAL A 191 -3.21 1.66 29.29
C VAL A 191 -4.56 2.09 29.87
N GLY A 192 -4.90 1.62 31.08
CA GLY A 192 -6.15 1.97 31.75
C GLY A 192 -6.34 3.46 32.00
N ASP A 193 -5.25 4.22 32.20
CA ASP A 193 -5.31 5.69 32.34
C ASP A 193 -5.65 6.42 31.03
N ARG A 194 -5.52 5.74 29.89
CA ARG A 194 -5.87 6.27 28.57
C ARG A 194 -7.26 5.85 28.10
N GLY A 195 -7.83 4.86 28.74
CA GLY A 195 -9.16 4.33 28.47
C GLY A 195 -9.26 2.90 28.99
N LEU A 196 -10.31 2.62 29.74
CA LEU A 196 -10.52 1.30 30.32
C LEU A 196 -10.78 0.27 29.22
N ILE A 197 -10.09 -0.85 29.32
CA ILE A 197 -10.42 -2.05 28.56
C ILE A 197 -11.47 -2.80 29.39
N GLU A 198 -12.67 -2.84 28.84
CA GLU A 198 -13.80 -3.53 29.46
C GLU A 198 -13.96 -4.93 28.86
N SER A 199 -14.37 -5.89 29.69
CA SER A 199 -14.69 -7.24 29.23
C SER A 199 -16.06 -7.27 28.52
N THR A 200 -16.21 -6.46 27.47
CA THR A 200 -17.46 -6.33 26.70
C THR A 200 -17.28 -6.79 25.26
N LEU A 201 -18.37 -7.22 24.66
CA LEU A 201 -18.42 -7.53 23.24
C LEU A 201 -18.67 -6.25 22.44
N PRO A 202 -18.14 -6.16 21.20
CA PRO A 202 -18.50 -5.05 20.33
C PRO A 202 -19.99 -5.06 20.04
N LEU A 203 -20.67 -3.97 20.35
CA LEU A 203 -22.10 -3.81 20.09
C LEU A 203 -22.32 -3.12 18.74
N PHE A 204 -23.39 -3.51 18.09
CA PHE A 204 -23.81 -2.86 16.85
C PHE A 204 -24.24 -1.41 17.16
N HIS A 205 -23.63 -0.46 16.46
CA HIS A 205 -23.87 0.96 16.62
C HIS A 205 -23.95 1.61 15.23
N ILE A 206 -24.97 2.42 15.03
CA ILE A 206 -25.05 3.26 13.83
C ILE A 206 -24.53 4.64 14.22
N PRO A 207 -23.42 5.12 13.62
CA PRO A 207 -22.94 6.46 13.93
C PRO A 207 -24.00 7.52 13.71
N ASP A 208 -24.26 8.35 14.72
CA ASP A 208 -25.32 9.37 14.69
C ASP A 208 -25.17 10.36 13.52
N THR A 209 -23.94 10.56 13.07
CA THR A 209 -23.57 11.48 12.01
C THR A 209 -23.65 10.88 10.61
N LEU A 210 -23.85 9.55 10.47
CA LEU A 210 -23.66 8.80 9.21
C LEU A 210 -24.53 9.32 8.05
N PHE A 211 -25.76 9.74 8.32
CA PHE A 211 -26.73 10.13 7.29
C PHE A 211 -26.78 11.64 7.01
N SER A 212 -25.84 12.43 7.55
CA SER A 212 -25.75 13.87 7.30
C SER A 212 -24.89 14.15 6.05
N LEU A 213 -25.43 14.97 5.12
CA LEU A 213 -24.65 15.45 3.97
C LEU A 213 -23.43 16.26 4.39
N HIS A 214 -23.54 17.02 5.48
CA HIS A 214 -22.41 17.77 6.04
C HIS A 214 -21.30 16.83 6.50
N THR A 215 -21.67 15.75 7.22
CA THR A 215 -20.70 14.72 7.63
C THR A 215 -20.05 14.06 6.42
N LEU A 216 -20.84 13.75 5.38
CA LEU A 216 -20.31 13.14 4.16
C LEU A 216 -19.19 13.99 3.52
N TRP A 217 -19.39 15.31 3.42
CA TRP A 217 -18.36 16.22 2.89
C TRP A 217 -17.10 16.27 3.74
N ILE A 218 -17.22 16.17 5.06
CA ILE A 218 -16.07 16.14 5.98
C ILE A 218 -15.31 14.83 5.86
N ILE A 219 -16.01 13.68 5.90
CA ILE A 219 -15.36 12.37 5.94
C ILE A 219 -14.89 11.88 4.57
N LEU A 220 -15.42 12.39 3.46
CA LEU A 220 -15.12 11.91 2.11
C LEU A 220 -13.62 11.93 1.78
N PRO A 221 -12.85 13.01 2.00
CA PRO A 221 -11.41 13.02 1.73
C PRO A 221 -10.64 12.02 2.59
N TYR A 222 -11.00 11.89 3.88
CA TYR A 222 -10.41 10.90 4.78
C TYR A 222 -10.72 9.48 4.34
N SER A 223 -11.98 9.18 4.03
CA SER A 223 -12.42 7.86 3.59
C SER A 223 -11.79 7.45 2.26
N PHE A 224 -11.60 8.41 1.36
CA PHE A 224 -10.90 8.18 0.09
C PHE A 224 -9.42 7.85 0.34
N SER A 225 -8.73 8.60 1.19
CA SER A 225 -7.35 8.35 1.59
C SER A 225 -7.19 6.98 2.28
N LEU A 226 -8.09 6.67 3.24
CA LEU A 226 -8.15 5.37 3.91
C LEU A 226 -8.35 4.22 2.92
N SER A 227 -9.21 4.41 1.92
CA SER A 227 -9.48 3.39 0.91
C SER A 227 -8.25 3.09 0.08
N ILE A 228 -7.56 4.11 -0.42
CA ILE A 228 -6.36 3.95 -1.24
C ILE A 228 -5.24 3.29 -0.43
N VAL A 229 -4.92 3.83 0.74
CA VAL A 229 -3.84 3.32 1.59
C VAL A 229 -4.13 1.89 2.04
N GLY A 230 -5.35 1.61 2.46
CA GLY A 230 -5.75 0.27 2.89
C GLY A 230 -5.70 -0.77 1.76
N ILE A 231 -6.08 -0.40 0.54
CA ILE A 231 -5.96 -1.26 -0.64
C ILE A 231 -4.48 -1.51 -0.97
N LEU A 232 -3.66 -0.46 -1.00
CA LEU A 232 -2.23 -0.58 -1.29
C LEU A 232 -1.54 -1.51 -0.30
N GLU A 233 -1.71 -1.28 1.01
CA GLU A 233 -1.08 -2.09 2.06
C GLU A 233 -1.56 -3.54 2.01
N SER A 234 -2.86 -3.77 1.79
CA SER A 234 -3.41 -5.12 1.68
C SER A 234 -2.92 -5.87 0.46
N LEU A 235 -2.83 -5.21 -0.69
CA LEU A 235 -2.35 -5.84 -1.92
C LEU A 235 -0.83 -6.08 -1.90
N LEU A 236 -0.06 -5.19 -1.26
CA LEU A 236 1.35 -5.40 -0.98
C LEU A 236 1.56 -6.62 -0.10
N THR A 237 0.85 -6.69 1.02
CA THR A 237 0.90 -7.82 1.94
C THR A 237 0.53 -9.12 1.22
N ALA A 238 -0.52 -9.11 0.42
CA ALA A 238 -0.92 -10.28 -0.36
C ALA A 238 0.15 -10.70 -1.36
N SER A 239 0.87 -9.76 -1.98
CA SER A 239 1.96 -10.06 -2.91
C SER A 239 3.17 -10.66 -2.20
N VAL A 240 3.56 -10.11 -1.05
CA VAL A 240 4.64 -10.67 -0.20
C VAL A 240 4.33 -12.11 0.22
N LEU A 241 3.08 -12.38 0.61
CA LEU A 241 2.68 -13.73 0.99
C LEU A 241 2.61 -14.67 -0.21
N ASP A 242 2.16 -14.19 -1.37
CA ASP A 242 2.15 -14.97 -2.61
C ASP A 242 3.57 -15.45 -2.95
N GLU A 243 4.56 -14.55 -2.88
CA GLU A 243 5.98 -14.88 -3.06
C GLU A 243 6.51 -15.86 -2.01
N MET A 244 6.21 -15.62 -0.71
CA MET A 244 6.70 -16.48 0.39
C MET A 244 6.15 -17.91 0.35
N THR A 245 4.98 -18.12 -0.24
CA THR A 245 4.28 -19.41 -0.22
C THR A 245 4.17 -20.04 -1.60
N ASP A 246 4.70 -19.41 -2.62
CA ASP A 246 4.60 -19.80 -4.03
C ASP A 246 3.15 -20.11 -4.44
N THR A 247 2.26 -19.17 -4.09
CA THR A 247 0.82 -19.27 -4.39
C THR A 247 0.30 -17.94 -4.94
N THR A 248 -0.86 -17.98 -5.59
CA THR A 248 -1.52 -16.78 -6.13
C THR A 248 -2.79 -16.45 -5.35
N SER A 249 -3.03 -15.16 -5.14
CA SER A 249 -4.23 -14.65 -4.49
C SER A 249 -5.15 -13.90 -5.44
N ASN A 250 -6.43 -13.84 -5.11
CA ASN A 250 -7.39 -13.03 -5.85
C ASN A 250 -7.42 -11.61 -5.31
N LYS A 251 -6.66 -10.71 -5.94
CA LYS A 251 -6.49 -9.32 -5.51
C LYS A 251 -7.82 -8.55 -5.44
N ASN A 252 -8.69 -8.71 -6.44
CA ASN A 252 -10.00 -8.02 -6.44
C ASN A 252 -10.95 -8.56 -5.36
N LYS A 253 -10.89 -9.87 -5.07
CA LYS A 253 -11.64 -10.45 -3.95
C LYS A 253 -11.11 -9.93 -2.63
N GLU A 254 -9.79 -9.74 -2.51
CA GLU A 254 -9.18 -9.18 -1.31
C GLU A 254 -9.66 -7.75 -1.06
N VAL A 255 -9.63 -6.88 -2.07
CA VAL A 255 -10.11 -5.50 -1.96
C VAL A 255 -11.58 -5.45 -1.53
N ARG A 256 -12.46 -6.28 -2.12
CA ARG A 256 -13.86 -6.37 -1.69
C ARG A 256 -14.00 -6.88 -0.25
N GLY A 257 -13.17 -7.85 0.12
CA GLY A 257 -13.14 -8.41 1.47
C GLY A 257 -12.75 -7.36 2.51
N GLN A 258 -11.72 -6.57 2.26
CA GLN A 258 -11.31 -5.45 3.11
C GLN A 258 -12.42 -4.40 3.22
N GLY A 259 -13.11 -4.10 2.10
CA GLY A 259 -14.26 -3.20 2.10
C GLY A 259 -15.37 -3.69 3.04
N ILE A 260 -15.78 -4.96 2.92
CA ILE A 260 -16.80 -5.56 3.81
C ILE A 260 -16.33 -5.53 5.26
N ALA A 261 -15.06 -5.88 5.52
CA ALA A 261 -14.50 -5.89 6.86
C ALA A 261 -14.54 -4.50 7.50
N ASN A 262 -14.16 -3.44 6.79
CA ASN A 262 -14.20 -2.08 7.29
C ASN A 262 -15.64 -1.57 7.49
N ILE A 263 -16.59 -1.91 6.61
CA ILE A 263 -18.01 -1.57 6.82
C ILE A 263 -18.50 -2.17 8.14
N VAL A 264 -18.31 -3.48 8.34
CA VAL A 264 -18.73 -4.16 9.56
C VAL A 264 -18.04 -3.54 10.78
N THR A 265 -16.72 -3.31 10.69
CA THR A 265 -15.93 -2.75 11.78
C THR A 265 -16.45 -1.39 12.22
N GLY A 266 -16.80 -0.50 11.31
CA GLY A 266 -17.34 0.81 11.65
C GLY A 266 -18.69 0.74 12.37
N PHE A 267 -19.55 -0.23 12.02
CA PHE A 267 -20.80 -0.48 12.76
C PHE A 267 -20.61 -1.14 14.12
N PHE A 268 -19.46 -1.72 14.39
CA PHE A 268 -19.15 -2.33 15.68
C PHE A 268 -18.14 -1.52 16.51
N GLY A 269 -18.08 -0.21 16.26
CA GLY A 269 -17.30 0.73 17.06
C GLY A 269 -15.78 0.59 16.89
N GLY A 270 -15.33 0.05 15.75
CA GLY A 270 -13.92 -0.09 15.43
C GLY A 270 -13.43 0.94 14.41
N MET A 271 -12.12 1.20 14.44
CA MET A 271 -11.43 2.05 13.47
C MET A 271 -11.13 1.27 12.17
N ALA A 272 -10.88 2.00 11.07
CA ALA A 272 -10.46 1.37 9.82
C ALA A 272 -9.14 0.62 9.97
N GLY A 273 -9.02 -0.48 9.24
CA GLY A 273 -7.80 -1.28 9.19
C GLY A 273 -7.57 -1.88 7.80
N CYS A 274 -6.46 -2.59 7.68
CA CYS A 274 -6.03 -3.27 6.47
C CYS A 274 -5.11 -4.45 6.81
N ALA A 275 -4.49 -5.07 5.80
CA ALA A 275 -3.56 -6.17 6.06
C ALA A 275 -2.24 -5.66 6.66
N LEU A 276 -1.71 -6.43 7.58
CA LEU A 276 -0.44 -6.20 8.28
C LEU A 276 0.63 -7.12 7.68
N ILE A 277 1.66 -6.57 7.05
CA ILE A 277 2.78 -7.35 6.49
C ILE A 277 3.46 -8.17 7.60
N GLY A 278 3.85 -7.53 8.70
CA GLY A 278 4.57 -8.16 9.81
C GLY A 278 3.82 -9.35 10.39
N GLN A 279 2.55 -9.16 10.75
CA GLN A 279 1.70 -10.18 11.35
C GLN A 279 1.38 -11.32 10.38
N SER A 280 1.18 -10.99 9.10
CA SER A 280 0.97 -11.98 8.06
C SER A 280 2.21 -12.86 7.83
N VAL A 281 3.40 -12.25 7.83
CA VAL A 281 4.68 -12.99 7.75
C VAL A 281 4.89 -13.87 8.98
N ILE A 282 4.57 -13.37 10.19
CA ILE A 282 4.62 -14.17 11.43
C ILE A 282 3.67 -15.35 11.32
N ASN A 283 2.43 -15.14 10.87
CA ASN A 283 1.46 -16.21 10.69
C ASN A 283 1.99 -17.32 9.79
N VAL A 284 2.48 -16.95 8.61
CA VAL A 284 3.03 -17.91 7.63
C VAL A 284 4.27 -18.64 8.17
N LYS A 285 5.19 -17.94 8.84
CA LYS A 285 6.40 -18.53 9.44
C LYS A 285 6.08 -19.46 10.62
N SER A 286 4.99 -19.18 11.34
CA SER A 286 4.49 -20.03 12.44
C SER A 286 3.68 -21.23 11.96
N GLY A 287 3.51 -21.39 10.65
CA GLY A 287 2.81 -22.52 10.05
C GLY A 287 1.39 -22.24 9.59
N GLY A 288 0.87 -21.03 9.74
CA GLY A 288 -0.43 -20.61 9.23
C GLY A 288 -0.48 -20.65 7.71
N ARG A 289 -1.47 -21.30 7.13
CA ARG A 289 -1.63 -21.46 5.67
C ARG A 289 -3.04 -21.19 5.19
N THR A 290 -4.01 -21.43 6.04
CA THR A 290 -5.42 -21.40 5.64
C THR A 290 -6.16 -20.23 6.29
N ARG A 291 -7.41 -20.07 5.92
CA ARG A 291 -8.34 -19.08 6.51
C ARG A 291 -8.54 -19.29 8.02
N LEU A 292 -8.36 -20.55 8.47
CA LEU A 292 -8.53 -20.91 9.87
C LEU A 292 -7.55 -20.16 10.77
N SER A 293 -6.30 -19.95 10.34
CA SER A 293 -5.32 -19.22 11.15
C SER A 293 -5.75 -17.77 11.42
N THR A 294 -6.30 -17.08 10.40
CA THR A 294 -6.82 -15.73 10.54
C THR A 294 -8.07 -15.66 11.41
N LEU A 295 -8.98 -16.65 11.25
CA LEU A 295 -10.17 -16.76 12.11
C LEU A 295 -9.79 -16.98 13.58
N VAL A 296 -8.88 -17.90 13.83
CA VAL A 296 -8.37 -18.18 15.18
C VAL A 296 -7.70 -16.93 15.77
N ALA A 297 -6.93 -16.19 14.99
CA ALA A 297 -6.30 -14.95 15.45
C ALA A 297 -7.37 -13.95 15.94
N GLY A 298 -8.44 -13.73 15.17
CA GLY A 298 -9.52 -12.83 15.56
C GLY A 298 -10.29 -13.31 16.80
N LEU A 299 -10.74 -14.58 16.79
CA LEU A 299 -11.51 -15.11 17.91
C LEU A 299 -10.71 -15.23 19.20
N PHE A 300 -9.44 -15.62 19.09
CA PHE A 300 -8.56 -15.71 20.27
C PHE A 300 -8.20 -14.33 20.80
N LEU A 301 -8.06 -13.31 19.93
CA LEU A 301 -7.93 -11.93 20.35
C LEU A 301 -9.13 -11.47 21.19
N LEU A 302 -10.35 -11.74 20.75
CA LEU A 302 -11.56 -11.42 21.50
C LEU A 302 -11.58 -12.15 22.86
N PHE A 303 -11.22 -13.44 22.88
CA PHE A 303 -11.11 -14.21 24.13
C PHE A 303 -10.11 -13.55 25.08
N LEU A 304 -8.94 -13.12 24.60
CA LEU A 304 -7.93 -12.46 25.42
C LEU A 304 -8.41 -11.12 25.99
N ILE A 305 -9.14 -10.32 25.18
CA ILE A 305 -9.74 -9.06 25.65
C ILE A 305 -10.70 -9.33 26.79
N MET A 306 -11.56 -10.34 26.67
CA MET A 306 -12.55 -10.66 27.70
C MET A 306 -11.93 -11.29 28.95
N ALA A 307 -10.91 -12.12 28.78
CA ALA A 307 -10.29 -12.85 29.89
C ALA A 307 -9.19 -12.06 30.62
N LEU A 308 -8.50 -11.14 29.95
CA LEU A 308 -7.29 -10.48 30.45
C LEU A 308 -7.41 -8.95 30.51
N SER A 309 -8.61 -8.38 30.44
CA SER A 309 -8.83 -6.92 30.49
C SER A 309 -8.11 -6.25 31.66
N ASP A 310 -8.22 -6.80 32.89
CA ASP A 310 -7.58 -6.27 34.08
C ASP A 310 -6.05 -6.28 34.01
N VAL A 311 -5.47 -7.28 33.36
CA VAL A 311 -4.03 -7.37 33.17
C VAL A 311 -3.56 -6.36 32.14
N VAL A 312 -4.30 -6.24 31.04
CA VAL A 312 -3.97 -5.32 29.94
C VAL A 312 -4.09 -3.85 30.40
N ASN A 313 -5.07 -3.53 31.22
CA ASN A 313 -5.22 -2.20 31.82
C ASN A 313 -4.00 -1.75 32.65
N LYS A 314 -3.26 -2.69 33.22
CA LYS A 314 -2.06 -2.42 34.06
C LYS A 314 -0.76 -2.31 33.26
N ILE A 315 -0.79 -2.50 31.93
CA ILE A 315 0.39 -2.38 31.06
C ILE A 315 0.90 -0.93 31.11
N PRO A 316 2.18 -0.69 31.46
CA PRO A 316 2.74 0.65 31.47
C PRO A 316 2.94 1.15 30.02
N MET A 317 2.68 2.43 29.78
CA MET A 317 2.88 3.05 28.47
C MET A 317 4.31 2.90 27.95
N ALA A 318 5.30 2.81 28.85
CA ALA A 318 6.70 2.56 28.49
C ALA A 318 6.89 1.27 27.66
N ALA A 319 6.19 0.19 28.04
CA ALA A 319 6.26 -1.07 27.30
C ALA A 319 5.65 -0.94 25.89
N LEU A 320 4.50 -0.26 25.76
CA LEU A 320 3.87 -0.05 24.45
C LEU A 320 4.70 0.86 23.54
N VAL A 321 5.25 1.95 24.09
CA VAL A 321 6.16 2.85 23.36
C VAL A 321 7.38 2.10 22.84
N GLY A 322 7.99 1.22 23.66
CA GLY A 322 9.09 0.37 23.23
C GLY A 322 8.72 -0.58 22.08
N VAL A 323 7.54 -1.19 22.16
CA VAL A 323 7.01 -2.02 21.06
C VAL A 323 6.78 -1.20 19.80
N MET A 324 6.20 -0.01 19.90
CA MET A 324 5.94 0.85 18.75
C MET A 324 7.23 1.38 18.10
N ILE A 325 8.26 1.67 18.86
CA ILE A 325 9.58 1.99 18.34
C ILE A 325 10.14 0.79 17.54
N MET A 326 10.01 -0.42 18.06
CA MET A 326 10.41 -1.63 17.34
C MET A 326 9.59 -1.80 16.03
N VAL A 327 8.27 -1.60 16.07
CA VAL A 327 7.41 -1.65 14.89
C VAL A 327 7.87 -0.62 13.85
N SER A 328 8.14 0.60 14.26
CA SER A 328 8.69 1.66 13.40
C SER A 328 10.00 1.23 12.71
N ILE A 329 10.97 0.72 13.50
CA ILE A 329 12.27 0.26 12.99
C ILE A 329 12.10 -0.92 12.03
N SER A 330 11.17 -1.85 12.30
CA SER A 330 10.92 -3.01 11.47
C SER A 330 10.12 -2.69 10.20
N THR A 331 9.29 -1.65 10.22
CA THR A 331 8.53 -1.16 9.07
C THR A 331 9.45 -0.43 8.09
N PHE A 332 10.44 0.30 8.59
CA PHE A 332 11.37 1.04 7.74
C PHE A 332 12.25 0.11 6.91
N ASP A 333 12.28 0.28 5.60
CA ASP A 333 13.14 -0.49 4.70
C ASP A 333 14.57 0.09 4.67
N TRP A 334 15.40 -0.34 5.61
CA TRP A 334 16.81 0.04 5.71
C TRP A 334 17.60 -0.26 4.44
N LYS A 335 17.24 -1.34 3.72
CA LYS A 335 17.95 -1.75 2.51
C LYS A 335 17.80 -0.71 1.41
N SER A 336 16.63 -0.11 1.27
CA SER A 336 16.37 0.93 0.26
C SER A 336 17.25 2.16 0.46
N VAL A 337 17.54 2.52 1.72
CA VAL A 337 18.41 3.67 2.04
C VAL A 337 19.89 3.33 1.83
N PHE A 338 20.37 2.20 2.35
CA PHE A 338 21.77 1.79 2.19
C PHE A 338 22.15 1.50 0.73
N HIS A 339 21.22 1.08 -0.10
CA HIS A 339 21.46 0.77 -1.51
C HIS A 339 20.95 1.84 -2.47
N ILE A 340 20.59 3.02 -2.00
CA ILE A 340 20.04 4.11 -2.82
C ILE A 340 20.96 4.51 -3.98
N HIS A 341 22.27 4.36 -3.78
CA HIS A 341 23.29 4.66 -4.80
C HIS A 341 23.32 3.63 -5.95
N LYS A 342 22.74 2.43 -5.75
CA LYS A 342 22.64 1.37 -6.75
C LYS A 342 21.36 1.45 -7.59
N VAL A 343 20.40 2.25 -7.13
CA VAL A 343 19.11 2.43 -7.78
C VAL A 343 19.21 3.54 -8.84
N PRO A 344 18.48 3.47 -9.96
CA PRO A 344 18.42 4.58 -10.92
C PRO A 344 18.07 5.90 -10.22
N ARG A 345 18.77 6.98 -10.59
CA ARG A 345 18.56 8.30 -9.94
C ARG A 345 17.13 8.79 -9.97
N THR A 346 16.38 8.45 -11.01
CA THR A 346 14.96 8.77 -11.15
C THR A 346 14.11 8.05 -10.10
N ASP A 347 14.41 6.80 -9.83
CA ASP A 347 13.64 5.98 -8.88
C ASP A 347 13.97 6.38 -7.43
N ALA A 348 15.26 6.71 -7.17
CA ALA A 348 15.67 7.31 -5.89
C ALA A 348 14.97 8.66 -5.65
N LEU A 349 14.87 9.52 -6.68
CA LEU A 349 14.15 10.80 -6.59
C LEU A 349 12.66 10.57 -6.27
N ILE A 350 11.99 9.64 -6.94
CA ILE A 350 10.58 9.32 -6.68
C ILE A 350 10.39 8.87 -5.23
N MET A 351 11.24 7.97 -4.73
CA MET A 351 11.20 7.50 -3.35
C MET A 351 11.35 8.66 -2.36
N ILE A 352 12.37 9.53 -2.55
CA ILE A 352 12.64 10.66 -1.66
C ILE A 352 11.47 11.66 -1.68
N VAL A 353 10.96 12.01 -2.87
CA VAL A 353 9.81 12.93 -3.01
C VAL A 353 8.57 12.37 -2.31
N THR A 354 8.31 11.07 -2.45
CA THR A 354 7.20 10.40 -1.75
C THR A 354 7.36 10.56 -0.23
N VAL A 355 8.55 10.26 0.33
CA VAL A 355 8.82 10.40 1.77
C VAL A 355 8.64 11.85 2.22
N VAL A 356 9.25 12.81 1.52
CA VAL A 356 9.21 14.22 1.90
C VAL A 356 7.79 14.76 1.91
N ILE A 357 6.98 14.44 0.88
CA ILE A 357 5.57 14.89 0.83
C ILE A 357 4.78 14.31 1.98
N VAL A 358 4.95 13.01 2.28
CA VAL A 358 4.28 12.39 3.44
C VAL A 358 4.66 13.09 4.74
N LEU A 359 5.95 13.35 4.96
CA LEU A 359 6.43 13.97 6.21
C LEU A 359 5.96 15.40 6.38
N ILE A 360 5.87 16.18 5.29
CA ILE A 360 5.38 17.56 5.34
C ILE A 360 3.87 17.61 5.53
N THR A 361 3.13 16.73 4.84
CA THR A 361 1.65 16.75 4.86
C THR A 361 1.05 15.90 5.96
N HIS A 362 1.84 15.04 6.60
CA HIS A 362 1.39 13.97 7.50
C HIS A 362 0.29 13.08 6.89
N ASP A 363 0.27 12.97 5.56
CA ASP A 363 -0.74 12.24 4.79
C ASP A 363 -0.08 11.29 3.80
N LEU A 364 -0.18 10.00 4.10
CA LEU A 364 0.39 8.91 3.29
C LEU A 364 -0.20 8.87 1.88
N SER A 365 -1.49 9.18 1.72
CA SER A 365 -2.15 9.12 0.41
C SER A 365 -1.65 10.20 -0.54
N LYS A 366 -1.38 11.41 -0.03
CA LYS A 366 -0.81 12.51 -0.82
C LYS A 366 0.59 12.17 -1.32
N GLY A 367 1.41 11.54 -0.46
CA GLY A 367 2.74 11.11 -0.85
C GLY A 367 2.73 10.04 -1.94
N VAL A 368 1.87 9.02 -1.79
CA VAL A 368 1.71 7.98 -2.81
C VAL A 368 1.22 8.57 -4.13
N PHE A 369 0.18 9.42 -4.09
CA PHE A 369 -0.35 10.06 -5.28
C PHE A 369 0.72 10.87 -6.01
N ALA A 370 1.45 11.73 -5.30
CA ALA A 370 2.54 12.53 -5.87
C ALA A 370 3.65 11.64 -6.44
N GLY A 371 4.02 10.56 -5.74
CA GLY A 371 5.01 9.59 -6.21
C GLY A 371 4.59 8.89 -7.50
N VAL A 372 3.33 8.45 -7.58
CA VAL A 372 2.77 7.81 -8.79
C VAL A 372 2.75 8.79 -9.95
N VAL A 373 2.27 10.01 -9.74
CA VAL A 373 2.25 11.07 -10.78
C VAL A 373 3.66 11.37 -11.27
N LEU A 374 4.62 11.57 -10.36
CA LEU A 374 6.02 11.81 -10.72
C LEU A 374 6.61 10.62 -11.50
N SER A 375 6.30 9.40 -11.08
CA SER A 375 6.75 8.19 -11.79
C SER A 375 6.17 8.10 -13.20
N ALA A 376 4.90 8.43 -13.38
CA ALA A 376 4.28 8.48 -14.71
C ALA A 376 5.00 9.50 -15.62
N PHE A 377 5.32 10.69 -15.13
CA PHE A 377 6.10 11.68 -15.89
C PHE A 377 7.51 11.18 -16.23
N VAL A 378 8.21 10.56 -15.29
CA VAL A 378 9.53 9.96 -15.53
C VAL A 378 9.44 8.85 -16.57
N PHE A 379 8.42 8.00 -16.49
CA PHE A 379 8.19 6.93 -17.46
C PHE A 379 7.94 7.49 -18.86
N VAL A 380 7.03 8.46 -19.01
CA VAL A 380 6.78 9.15 -20.28
C VAL A 380 8.07 9.79 -20.81
N GLY A 381 8.85 10.46 -19.97
CA GLY A 381 10.15 11.04 -20.39
C GLY A 381 11.17 10.00 -20.86
N LYS A 382 11.19 8.80 -20.25
CA LYS A 382 12.02 7.68 -20.73
C LYS A 382 11.54 7.12 -22.07
N MET A 383 10.21 7.04 -22.28
CA MET A 383 9.58 6.57 -23.51
C MET A 383 9.67 7.58 -24.65
N ALA A 384 9.80 8.88 -24.36
CA ALA A 384 9.87 9.97 -25.34
C ALA A 384 11.24 10.07 -26.06
N LYS A 385 11.92 8.93 -26.23
CA LYS A 385 13.20 8.86 -26.97
C LYS A 385 12.96 8.26 -28.35
N ILE A 386 12.67 9.12 -29.32
CA ILE A 386 12.61 8.73 -30.73
C ILE A 386 13.94 9.07 -31.42
N ARG A 387 14.41 8.16 -32.28
CA ARG A 387 15.62 8.30 -33.09
C ARG A 387 15.33 7.91 -34.51
N VAL A 388 15.97 8.58 -35.45
CA VAL A 388 15.95 8.26 -36.87
C VAL A 388 17.40 8.10 -37.28
N SER A 389 17.70 6.98 -37.92
CA SER A 389 19.02 6.68 -38.50
C SER A 389 18.88 6.35 -39.99
N THR A 390 19.89 6.66 -40.77
CA THR A 390 19.95 6.26 -42.16
C THR A 390 20.35 4.77 -42.23
N ALA A 391 19.48 3.92 -42.76
CA ALA A 391 19.72 2.49 -42.91
C ALA A 391 20.35 2.14 -44.28
N ALA A 392 19.95 2.85 -45.35
CA ALA A 392 20.50 2.69 -46.66
C ALA A 392 20.46 4.03 -47.41
N GLU A 393 21.50 4.31 -48.19
CA GLU A 393 21.60 5.55 -48.98
C GLU A 393 22.16 5.25 -50.37
N SER A 394 21.51 5.82 -51.38
CA SER A 394 21.99 5.87 -52.74
C SER A 394 21.72 7.24 -53.35
N THR A 395 22.28 7.53 -54.51
CA THR A 395 22.05 8.80 -55.22
C THR A 395 20.58 9.08 -55.55
N LYS A 396 19.72 8.07 -55.59
CA LYS A 396 18.30 8.19 -55.99
C LYS A 396 17.32 7.84 -54.83
N ALA A 397 17.77 7.16 -53.77
CA ALA A 397 16.89 6.69 -52.69
C ALA A 397 17.60 6.70 -51.34
N ARG A 398 16.87 7.07 -50.28
CA ARG A 398 17.33 7.03 -48.86
C ARG A 398 16.29 6.32 -48.01
N THR A 399 16.76 5.40 -47.18
CA THR A 399 15.91 4.73 -46.20
C THR A 399 16.26 5.18 -44.78
N TYR A 400 15.27 5.72 -44.08
CA TYR A 400 15.35 6.07 -42.69
C TYR A 400 14.73 4.97 -41.83
N GLN A 401 15.43 4.54 -40.83
CA GLN A 401 14.90 3.63 -39.82
C GLN A 401 14.51 4.42 -38.57
N VAL A 402 13.24 4.33 -38.17
CA VAL A 402 12.70 4.96 -36.99
C VAL A 402 12.76 3.97 -35.82
N THR A 403 13.35 4.37 -34.73
CA THR A 403 13.41 3.59 -33.49
C THR A 403 12.86 4.37 -32.30
N GLY A 404 12.07 3.69 -31.44
CA GLY A 404 11.38 4.29 -30.30
C GLY A 404 9.88 4.44 -30.55
N GLN A 405 9.18 5.06 -29.60
CA GLN A 405 7.72 5.15 -29.63
C GLN A 405 7.27 6.49 -30.24
N LEU A 406 6.34 6.44 -31.18
CA LEU A 406 5.76 7.63 -31.79
C LEU A 406 4.38 7.90 -31.18
N PHE A 407 4.29 8.94 -30.35
CA PHE A 407 3.08 9.36 -29.63
C PHE A 407 3.12 10.89 -29.43
N PHE A 408 2.10 11.49 -28.85
CA PHE A 408 1.98 12.94 -28.66
C PHE A 408 3.25 13.61 -28.12
N GLY A 409 4.00 12.93 -27.23
CA GLY A 409 5.23 13.47 -26.62
C GLY A 409 6.47 13.46 -27.53
N THR A 410 6.42 12.76 -28.67
CA THR A 410 7.57 12.62 -29.58
C THR A 410 7.35 13.26 -30.95
N THR A 411 6.13 13.68 -31.27
CA THR A 411 5.72 14.17 -32.59
C THR A 411 6.54 15.37 -33.06
N SER A 412 6.76 16.37 -32.21
CA SER A 412 7.50 17.58 -32.59
C SER A 412 8.93 17.24 -32.98
N ARG A 413 9.60 16.38 -32.18
CA ARG A 413 10.95 15.92 -32.45
C ARG A 413 11.02 15.07 -33.72
N PHE A 414 10.06 14.14 -33.92
CA PHE A 414 10.00 13.26 -35.08
C PHE A 414 10.05 14.06 -36.40
N VAL A 415 9.23 15.10 -36.49
CA VAL A 415 9.16 15.93 -37.72
C VAL A 415 10.49 16.67 -38.03
N THR A 416 11.35 16.88 -37.02
CA THR A 416 12.63 17.60 -37.20
C THR A 416 13.83 16.69 -37.52
N LEU A 417 13.64 15.36 -37.50
CA LEU A 417 14.74 14.41 -37.65
C LEU A 417 15.10 14.07 -39.13
N PHE A 418 14.40 14.65 -40.10
CA PHE A 418 14.59 14.38 -41.53
C PHE A 418 15.24 15.55 -42.25
N ASN A 419 16.11 15.25 -43.22
CA ASN A 419 16.81 16.25 -44.04
C ASN A 419 16.05 16.53 -45.34
N TYR A 420 14.83 17.08 -45.22
CA TYR A 420 13.89 17.27 -46.30
C TYR A 420 14.51 17.85 -47.61
N LYS A 421 15.44 18.82 -47.48
CA LYS A 421 16.06 19.50 -48.63
C LYS A 421 17.09 18.62 -49.32
N ASP A 422 17.94 17.95 -48.54
CA ASP A 422 19.13 17.23 -49.07
C ASP A 422 18.82 15.77 -49.39
N ASP A 423 17.63 15.28 -49.05
CA ASP A 423 17.21 13.91 -49.35
C ASP A 423 16.96 13.73 -50.85
N PRO A 424 17.21 12.52 -51.40
CA PRO A 424 16.94 12.20 -52.77
C PRO A 424 15.41 12.19 -53.12
N SER A 425 15.07 11.99 -54.39
CA SER A 425 13.68 11.99 -54.86
C SER A 425 12.80 10.88 -54.26
N HIS A 426 13.40 9.80 -53.77
CA HIS A 426 12.69 8.69 -53.15
C HIS A 426 13.17 8.48 -51.70
N VAL A 427 12.24 8.59 -50.74
CA VAL A 427 12.52 8.40 -49.33
C VAL A 427 11.62 7.29 -48.78
N THR A 428 12.23 6.32 -48.14
CA THR A 428 11.50 5.27 -47.41
C THR A 428 11.70 5.47 -45.90
N ILE A 429 10.61 5.48 -45.13
CA ILE A 429 10.64 5.58 -43.69
C ILE A 429 10.15 4.25 -43.11
N ASP A 430 11.09 3.52 -42.51
CA ASP A 430 10.85 2.22 -41.93
C ASP A 430 10.51 2.32 -40.44
N PHE A 431 9.31 1.87 -40.07
CA PHE A 431 8.78 1.83 -38.69
C PHE A 431 8.93 0.46 -38.02
N SER A 432 9.73 -0.46 -38.57
CA SER A 432 9.92 -1.80 -37.96
C SER A 432 10.41 -1.74 -36.54
N GLY A 433 11.13 -0.68 -36.14
CA GLY A 433 11.60 -0.42 -34.78
C GLY A 433 10.73 0.56 -33.96
N SER A 434 9.54 0.91 -34.45
CA SER A 434 8.68 1.95 -33.89
C SER A 434 7.20 1.54 -33.87
N HIS A 435 6.45 2.09 -32.91
CA HIS A 435 5.00 1.90 -32.79
C HIS A 435 4.28 3.25 -32.84
N VAL A 436 3.20 3.34 -33.57
CA VAL A 436 2.33 4.52 -33.69
C VAL A 436 1.17 4.35 -32.70
N TRP A 437 1.10 5.21 -31.67
CA TRP A 437 0.20 5.02 -30.53
C TRP A 437 -1.09 5.83 -30.60
N ASP A 438 -1.06 7.02 -31.20
CA ASP A 438 -2.17 7.96 -31.10
C ASP A 438 -2.38 8.81 -32.38
N GLN A 439 -3.44 9.59 -32.35
CA GLN A 439 -3.79 10.50 -33.45
C GLN A 439 -2.70 11.56 -33.73
N SER A 440 -2.00 12.02 -32.66
CA SER A 440 -0.94 13.02 -32.82
C SER A 440 0.24 12.45 -33.62
N ALA A 441 0.55 11.18 -33.39
CA ALA A 441 1.57 10.45 -34.16
C ALA A 441 1.21 10.36 -35.65
N VAL A 442 -0.03 10.02 -35.96
CA VAL A 442 -0.52 9.98 -37.34
C VAL A 442 -0.46 11.36 -38.00
N THR A 443 -0.84 12.41 -37.27
CA THR A 443 -0.72 13.81 -37.77
C THR A 443 0.75 14.17 -38.04
N ALA A 444 1.69 13.69 -37.22
CA ALA A 444 3.10 13.94 -37.46
C ALA A 444 3.63 13.21 -38.72
N ILE A 445 3.18 11.96 -38.94
CA ILE A 445 3.49 11.21 -40.16
C ILE A 445 2.95 11.96 -41.38
N SER A 446 1.69 12.45 -41.33
CA SER A 446 1.11 13.27 -42.39
C SER A 446 1.92 14.52 -42.67
N LYS A 447 2.38 15.22 -41.62
CA LYS A 447 3.23 16.42 -41.79
C LYS A 447 4.55 16.10 -42.49
N VAL A 448 5.18 14.97 -42.14
CA VAL A 448 6.40 14.50 -42.79
C VAL A 448 6.12 14.20 -44.26
N LYS A 449 5.02 13.50 -44.56
CA LYS A 449 4.58 13.21 -45.93
C LYS A 449 4.39 14.50 -46.73
N SER A 450 3.58 15.43 -46.24
CA SER A 450 3.29 16.69 -46.91
C SER A 450 4.54 17.54 -47.14
N LYS A 451 5.52 17.53 -46.22
CA LYS A 451 6.79 18.26 -46.40
C LYS A 451 7.64 17.70 -47.53
N TYR A 452 7.68 16.37 -47.73
CA TYR A 452 8.37 15.76 -48.85
C TYR A 452 7.63 16.04 -50.18
N GLU A 453 6.29 15.91 -50.19
CA GLU A 453 5.44 16.20 -51.35
C GLU A 453 5.58 17.66 -51.83
N GLN A 454 5.69 18.64 -50.90
CA GLN A 454 5.95 20.05 -51.25
C GLN A 454 7.31 20.30 -51.92
N LEU A 455 8.23 19.33 -51.79
CA LEU A 455 9.57 19.39 -52.45
C LEU A 455 9.65 18.45 -53.65
N ASP A 456 8.50 18.02 -54.19
CA ASP A 456 8.39 17.07 -55.33
C ASP A 456 9.12 15.74 -55.09
N LYS A 457 9.19 15.27 -53.80
CA LYS A 457 9.82 14.02 -53.39
C LYS A 457 8.78 13.00 -52.99
N GLN A 458 9.00 11.74 -53.38
CA GLN A 458 8.12 10.63 -53.03
C GLN A 458 8.56 10.03 -51.70
N VAL A 459 7.62 9.86 -50.75
CA VAL A 459 7.85 9.19 -49.48
C VAL A 459 6.96 7.97 -49.32
N SER A 460 7.55 6.86 -48.93
CA SER A 460 6.86 5.61 -48.59
C SER A 460 7.10 5.22 -47.15
N PHE A 461 6.11 4.56 -46.55
CA PHE A 461 6.17 4.09 -45.16
C PHE A 461 6.13 2.56 -45.15
N THR A 462 7.10 1.94 -44.47
CA THR A 462 7.24 0.49 -44.36
C THR A 462 7.36 0.05 -42.92
N GLY A 463 7.27 -1.23 -42.64
CA GLY A 463 7.52 -1.77 -41.30
C GLY A 463 6.46 -1.47 -40.23
N LEU A 464 5.29 -0.93 -40.62
CA LEU A 464 4.20 -0.66 -39.69
C LEU A 464 3.57 -1.97 -39.18
N ASN A 465 3.43 -2.13 -37.87
CA ASN A 465 2.68 -3.25 -37.31
C ASN A 465 1.17 -3.11 -37.51
N GLU A 466 0.40 -4.16 -37.28
CA GLU A 466 -1.04 -4.19 -37.56
C GLU A 466 -1.84 -3.14 -36.78
N GLU A 467 -1.49 -2.89 -35.49
CA GLU A 467 -2.14 -1.86 -34.70
C GLU A 467 -1.88 -0.45 -35.23
N SER A 468 -0.64 -0.14 -35.61
CA SER A 468 -0.28 1.14 -36.22
C SER A 468 -0.98 1.33 -37.59
N LYS A 469 -1.10 0.27 -38.43
CA LYS A 469 -1.85 0.31 -39.67
C LYS A 469 -3.33 0.60 -39.43
N LEU A 470 -3.94 -0.01 -38.40
CA LEU A 470 -5.34 0.24 -38.07
C LEU A 470 -5.59 1.71 -37.71
N ILE A 471 -4.74 2.30 -36.84
CA ILE A 471 -4.85 3.70 -36.41
C ILE A 471 -4.71 4.63 -37.65
N ILE A 472 -3.72 4.38 -38.52
CA ILE A 472 -3.48 5.17 -39.76
C ILE A 472 -4.66 5.08 -40.71
N ARG A 473 -5.24 3.89 -40.93
CA ARG A 473 -6.42 3.69 -41.80
C ARG A 473 -7.66 4.39 -41.23
N HIS A 474 -7.94 4.28 -39.94
CA HIS A 474 -9.10 4.94 -39.32
C HIS A 474 -9.06 6.48 -39.47
N LEU A 475 -7.87 7.05 -39.52
CA LEU A 475 -7.66 8.50 -39.60
C LEU A 475 -7.49 8.99 -41.09
N GLY A 476 -7.76 8.13 -42.07
CA GLY A 476 -7.87 8.51 -43.48
C GLY A 476 -6.54 8.73 -44.22
N LEU A 477 -5.40 8.32 -43.64
CA LEU A 477 -4.14 8.25 -44.36
C LEU A 477 -4.08 6.89 -45.08
N SER A 478 -4.47 6.85 -46.35
CA SER A 478 -4.21 5.68 -47.17
C SER A 478 -2.71 5.44 -47.26
N SER A 479 -2.26 4.27 -46.84
CA SER A 479 -0.93 3.77 -47.11
C SER A 479 -0.86 3.49 -48.63
N SER A 480 -0.50 4.49 -49.41
CA SER A 480 -0.08 4.26 -50.79
C SER A 480 1.32 3.65 -50.76
N GLY A 481 1.40 2.35 -50.83
CA GLY A 481 2.67 1.62 -50.80
C GLY A 481 2.47 0.14 -51.02
N GLY A 482 2.50 -0.30 -52.24
CA GLY A 482 3.07 -1.52 -52.77
C GLY A 482 2.51 -2.88 -52.31
N HIS A 483 1.93 -3.57 -53.30
CA HIS A 483 1.82 -5.02 -53.34
C HIS A 483 3.19 -5.69 -53.24
#